data_6a1efe7c85c0afd7568d2713ebb73cdd
#
_entry.id   6a1efe7c85c0afd7568d2713ebb73cdd
#
_cell.length_a   1.000
_cell.length_b   1.000
_cell.length_c   1.000
_cell.angle_alpha   90.00
_cell.angle_beta   90.00
_cell.angle_gamma   90.00
#
_symmetry.space_group_name_H-M   'P 1'
#
loop_
_entity.id
_entity.type
_entity.pdbx_description
1 polymer ?
#
loop_
_entity_poly.entity_id
_entity_poly.type
_entity_poly.pdbx_seq_one_letter_code
_entity_poly.pdbx_strand_id
1 'polypeptide(L)'
;ATFMIQNVLPAVLTANIQGMSIEDMKAGLETFIPSATQTPGRLNLFKFKNFTVLLDYAHNPAGMRALKKFTDSMEATVKVGIIAGIGDRRVEDNNELGSIAAEMFDEIIIRQDKRLRGKTEQELIKMLDDGIKMHDPTKKTTIIPSEKEAITFAVKNAIEGSLIILCSDVIPEALDLVQKFKEMESKGELIFED
;
A
#
# COMPACT_ATOMS: atom_id res chain seq x y z
N ALA A 1 -8.85 -8.90 -7.27
CA ALA A 1 -9.64 -8.31 -6.16
C ALA A 1 -11.01 -7.92 -6.69
N THR A 2 -12.09 -8.22 -5.95
CA THR A 2 -13.48 -7.98 -6.40
C THR A 2 -13.75 -6.51 -6.70
N PHE A 3 -13.13 -5.57 -5.98
CA PHE A 3 -13.27 -4.14 -6.23
C PHE A 3 -12.67 -3.68 -7.58
N MET A 4 -11.72 -4.43 -8.14
CA MET A 4 -11.18 -4.16 -9.49
C MET A 4 -12.25 -4.33 -10.58
N ILE A 5 -13.22 -5.23 -10.38
CA ILE A 5 -14.34 -5.44 -11.31
C ILE A 5 -15.17 -4.17 -11.44
N GLN A 6 -15.35 -3.42 -10.34
CA GLN A 6 -16.08 -2.14 -10.36
C GLN A 6 -15.39 -1.09 -11.25
N ASN A 7 -14.07 -1.17 -11.43
CA ASN A 7 -13.34 -0.30 -12.34
C ASN A 7 -13.37 -0.80 -13.79
N VAL A 8 -13.45 -2.12 -13.99
CA VAL A 8 -13.54 -2.73 -15.34
C VAL A 8 -14.90 -2.48 -15.99
N LEU A 9 -15.99 -2.55 -15.23
CA LEU A 9 -17.34 -2.38 -15.76
C LEU A 9 -17.55 -1.04 -16.52
N PRO A 10 -17.22 0.13 -15.96
CA PRO A 10 -17.35 1.39 -16.68
C PRO A 10 -16.39 1.49 -17.88
N ALA A 11 -15.20 0.87 -17.81
CA ALA A 11 -14.27 0.85 -18.93
C ALA A 11 -14.86 0.05 -20.12
N VAL A 12 -15.42 -1.14 -19.84
CA VAL A 12 -16.10 -1.97 -20.86
C VAL A 12 -17.31 -1.23 -21.44
N LEU A 13 -18.14 -0.61 -20.59
CA LEU A 13 -19.29 0.17 -21.04
C LEU A 13 -18.86 1.33 -21.96
N THR A 14 -17.82 2.06 -21.57
CA THR A 14 -17.29 3.16 -22.39
C THR A 14 -16.76 2.65 -23.74
N ALA A 15 -16.01 1.56 -23.76
CA ALA A 15 -15.49 0.94 -24.97
C ALA A 15 -16.63 0.51 -25.90
N ASN A 16 -17.68 -0.11 -25.35
CA ASN A 16 -18.88 -0.51 -26.11
C ASN A 16 -19.60 0.70 -26.71
N ILE A 17 -19.78 1.79 -25.94
CA ILE A 17 -20.40 3.04 -26.45
C ILE A 17 -19.56 3.65 -27.58
N GLN A 18 -18.23 3.52 -27.51
CA GLN A 18 -17.31 3.98 -28.56
C GLN A 18 -17.25 3.04 -29.79
N GLY A 19 -18.03 1.96 -29.80
CA GLY A 19 -18.14 1.06 -30.93
C GLY A 19 -17.08 -0.04 -30.99
N MET A 20 -16.35 -0.28 -29.89
CA MET A 20 -15.41 -1.42 -29.82
C MET A 20 -16.20 -2.75 -29.86
N SER A 21 -15.69 -3.73 -30.61
CA SER A 21 -16.32 -5.04 -30.66
C SER A 21 -16.20 -5.81 -29.33
N ILE A 22 -17.10 -6.76 -29.07
CA ILE A 22 -17.05 -7.59 -27.89
C ILE A 22 -15.77 -8.44 -27.90
N GLU A 23 -15.35 -8.90 -29.06
CA GLU A 23 -14.13 -9.68 -29.27
C GLU A 23 -12.89 -8.89 -28.89
N ASP A 24 -12.79 -7.61 -29.29
CA ASP A 24 -11.67 -6.74 -28.96
C ASP A 24 -11.65 -6.40 -27.46
N MET A 25 -12.83 -6.11 -26.88
CA MET A 25 -12.95 -5.88 -25.43
C MET A 25 -12.52 -7.11 -24.63
N LYS A 26 -12.93 -8.30 -25.04
CA LYS A 26 -12.55 -9.57 -24.41
C LYS A 26 -11.04 -9.80 -24.51
N ALA A 27 -10.46 -9.64 -25.70
CA ALA A 27 -9.02 -9.76 -25.90
C ALA A 27 -8.21 -8.79 -25.04
N GLY A 28 -8.67 -7.52 -24.95
CA GLY A 28 -8.07 -6.51 -24.09
C GLY A 28 -8.10 -6.89 -22.60
N LEU A 29 -9.21 -7.46 -22.11
CA LEU A 29 -9.35 -7.90 -20.73
C LEU A 29 -8.50 -9.16 -20.41
N GLU A 30 -8.46 -10.12 -21.35
CA GLU A 30 -7.68 -11.37 -21.19
C GLU A 30 -6.17 -11.12 -21.19
N THR A 31 -5.70 -10.09 -21.90
CA THR A 31 -4.28 -9.72 -21.98
C THR A 31 -3.85 -8.72 -20.92
N PHE A 32 -4.80 -8.12 -20.20
CA PHE A 32 -4.51 -7.16 -19.14
C PHE A 32 -4.07 -7.87 -17.85
N ILE A 33 -2.77 -7.81 -17.59
CA ILE A 33 -2.18 -8.37 -16.37
C ILE A 33 -1.76 -7.21 -15.46
N PRO A 34 -2.47 -6.96 -14.32
CA PRO A 34 -2.04 -5.95 -13.35
C PRO A 34 -0.60 -6.18 -12.92
N SER A 35 0.26 -5.20 -13.12
CA SER A 35 1.68 -5.28 -12.83
C SER A 35 2.26 -3.90 -12.51
N ALA A 36 3.46 -3.85 -11.98
CA ALA A 36 4.17 -2.60 -11.72
C ALA A 36 4.39 -1.74 -12.99
N THR A 37 4.38 -2.36 -14.16
CA THR A 37 4.53 -1.67 -15.46
C THR A 37 3.21 -1.23 -16.06
N GLN A 38 2.15 -2.03 -15.96
CA GLN A 38 0.84 -1.71 -16.56
C GLN A 38 -0.05 -0.88 -15.62
N THR A 39 0.01 -1.16 -14.33
CA THR A 39 -0.78 -0.46 -13.29
C THR A 39 0.09 -0.11 -12.09
N PRO A 40 1.06 0.82 -12.26
CA PRO A 40 1.93 1.20 -11.16
C PRO A 40 1.12 1.75 -9.97
N GLY A 41 1.42 1.26 -8.77
CA GLY A 41 0.72 1.65 -7.54
C GLY A 41 -0.69 1.07 -7.39
N ARG A 42 -1.03 -0.01 -8.08
CA ARG A 42 -2.32 -0.69 -7.96
C ARG A 42 -2.12 -2.17 -7.68
N LEU A 43 -2.11 -2.56 -6.40
CA LEU A 43 -1.91 -3.93 -5.95
C LEU A 43 -0.66 -4.59 -6.55
N ASN A 44 0.45 -3.88 -6.61
CA ASN A 44 1.70 -4.43 -7.14
C ASN A 44 2.33 -5.35 -6.10
N LEU A 45 2.36 -6.66 -6.39
CA LEU A 45 2.89 -7.70 -5.53
C LEU A 45 4.32 -8.07 -5.92
N PHE A 46 5.21 -8.03 -4.93
CA PHE A 46 6.60 -8.46 -5.04
C PHE A 46 6.83 -9.61 -4.06
N LYS A 47 6.99 -10.82 -4.59
CA LYS A 47 7.29 -12.00 -3.78
C LYS A 47 8.79 -12.09 -3.56
N PHE A 48 9.23 -11.99 -2.32
CA PHE A 48 10.56 -12.33 -1.85
C PHE A 48 10.59 -13.79 -1.39
N LYS A 49 11.78 -14.30 -1.07
CA LYS A 49 11.95 -15.69 -0.64
C LYS A 49 11.16 -15.99 0.63
N ASN A 50 11.21 -15.09 1.61
CA ASN A 50 10.65 -15.29 2.94
C ASN A 50 9.45 -14.38 3.24
N PHE A 51 9.16 -13.36 2.43
CA PHE A 51 8.08 -12.40 2.67
C PHE A 51 7.51 -11.86 1.37
N THR A 52 6.45 -11.07 1.48
CA THR A 52 5.81 -10.40 0.33
C THR A 52 5.68 -8.92 0.59
N VAL A 53 5.94 -8.08 -0.42
CA VAL A 53 5.62 -6.65 -0.42
C VAL A 53 4.45 -6.40 -1.34
N LEU A 54 3.43 -5.73 -0.85
CA LEU A 54 2.29 -5.23 -1.61
C LEU A 54 2.35 -3.69 -1.64
N LEU A 55 2.47 -3.12 -2.82
CA LEU A 55 2.44 -1.67 -3.02
C LEU A 55 1.11 -1.24 -3.62
N ASP A 56 0.43 -0.30 -2.97
CA ASP A 56 -0.82 0.29 -3.43
C ASP A 56 -0.86 1.80 -3.16
N TYR A 57 -1.67 2.51 -3.94
CA TYR A 57 -1.87 3.96 -3.80
C TYR A 57 -2.95 4.32 -2.76
N ALA A 58 -3.45 3.38 -1.99
CA ALA A 58 -4.49 3.63 -1.00
C ALA A 58 -4.12 4.81 -0.09
N HIS A 59 -4.90 5.89 -0.17
CA HIS A 59 -4.60 7.17 0.50
C HIS A 59 -5.86 7.83 1.09
N ASN A 60 -6.94 7.09 1.20
CA ASN A 60 -8.19 7.55 1.82
C ASN A 60 -8.90 6.37 2.49
N PRO A 61 -9.85 6.64 3.42
CA PRO A 61 -10.54 5.58 4.16
C PRO A 61 -11.21 4.52 3.25
N ALA A 62 -11.85 4.94 2.16
CA ALA A 62 -12.51 4.00 1.25
C ALA A 62 -11.52 3.07 0.55
N GLY A 63 -10.38 3.61 0.07
CA GLY A 63 -9.29 2.84 -0.52
C GLY A 63 -8.67 1.87 0.48
N MET A 64 -8.42 2.32 1.71
CA MET A 64 -7.89 1.47 2.79
C MET A 64 -8.84 0.32 3.13
N ARG A 65 -10.16 0.56 3.21
CA ARG A 65 -11.15 -0.51 3.43
C ARG A 65 -11.17 -1.52 2.28
N ALA A 66 -11.03 -1.06 1.03
CA ALA A 66 -10.96 -1.93 -0.14
C ALA A 66 -9.67 -2.78 -0.13
N LEU A 67 -8.54 -2.16 0.23
CA LEU A 67 -7.25 -2.83 0.38
C LEU A 67 -7.30 -3.85 1.53
N LYS A 68 -7.92 -3.51 2.67
CA LYS A 68 -8.14 -4.42 3.78
C LYS A 68 -8.86 -5.69 3.35
N LYS A 69 -10.01 -5.57 2.65
CA LYS A 69 -10.75 -6.73 2.14
C LYS A 69 -9.90 -7.65 1.25
N PHE A 70 -8.99 -7.07 0.50
CA PHE A 70 -8.06 -7.85 -0.32
C PHE A 70 -7.01 -8.56 0.53
N THR A 71 -6.37 -7.84 1.45
CA THR A 71 -5.30 -8.39 2.29
C THR A 71 -5.79 -9.32 3.39
N ASP A 72 -7.08 -9.24 3.79
CA ASP A 72 -7.70 -10.21 4.70
C ASP A 72 -7.77 -11.62 4.11
N SER A 73 -7.77 -11.74 2.77
CA SER A 73 -7.70 -13.03 2.07
C SER A 73 -6.27 -13.56 1.86
N MET A 74 -5.27 -12.80 2.25
CA MET A 74 -3.86 -13.20 2.14
C MET A 74 -3.36 -13.76 3.47
N GLU A 75 -2.75 -14.95 3.39
CA GLU A 75 -2.07 -15.54 4.56
C GLU A 75 -0.77 -14.78 4.85
N ALA A 76 -0.54 -14.44 6.11
CA ALA A 76 0.68 -13.79 6.57
C ALA A 76 0.92 -14.13 8.05
N THR A 77 2.18 -14.29 8.44
CA THR A 77 2.59 -14.42 9.84
C THR A 77 2.41 -13.11 10.59
N VAL A 78 2.76 -11.99 9.93
CA VAL A 78 2.58 -10.62 10.42
C VAL A 78 2.28 -9.69 9.23
N LYS A 79 1.34 -8.78 9.41
CA LYS A 79 1.03 -7.71 8.45
C LYS A 79 1.62 -6.41 8.95
N VAL A 80 2.59 -5.87 8.20
CA VAL A 80 3.25 -4.59 8.50
C VAL A 80 2.75 -3.54 7.53
N GLY A 81 2.10 -2.50 8.03
CA GLY A 81 1.61 -1.38 7.22
C GLY A 81 2.54 -0.18 7.24
N ILE A 82 2.90 0.35 6.07
CA ILE A 82 3.59 1.64 5.95
C ILE A 82 2.58 2.65 5.42
N ILE A 83 2.22 3.64 6.24
CA ILE A 83 1.15 4.60 5.96
C ILE A 83 1.61 6.05 6.11
N ALA A 84 0.86 6.98 5.50
CA ALA A 84 1.07 8.41 5.66
C ALA A 84 -0.25 9.17 5.76
N GLY A 85 -0.23 10.29 6.46
CA GLY A 85 -1.34 11.23 6.50
C GLY A 85 -1.42 12.09 5.23
N ILE A 86 -2.59 12.65 4.97
CA ILE A 86 -2.87 13.47 3.81
C ILE A 86 -3.16 14.91 4.25
N GLY A 87 -2.31 15.85 3.85
CA GLY A 87 -2.34 17.23 4.35
C GLY A 87 -3.59 18.03 3.99
N ASP A 88 -4.18 17.80 2.81
CA ASP A 88 -5.42 18.48 2.35
C ASP A 88 -6.71 17.77 2.78
N ARG A 89 -6.62 16.75 3.62
CA ARG A 89 -7.77 16.08 4.20
C ARG A 89 -8.13 16.64 5.57
N ARG A 90 -9.38 16.42 5.98
CA ARG A 90 -9.86 16.79 7.32
C ARG A 90 -9.15 15.95 8.39
N VAL A 91 -9.17 16.41 9.61
CA VAL A 91 -8.62 15.68 10.77
C VAL A 91 -9.31 14.31 10.91
N GLU A 92 -10.64 14.29 10.78
CA GLU A 92 -11.47 13.09 10.90
C GLU A 92 -11.09 12.03 9.86
N ASP A 93 -10.79 12.44 8.62
CA ASP A 93 -10.40 11.51 7.54
C ASP A 93 -9.02 10.86 7.83
N ASN A 94 -8.07 11.63 8.40
CA ASN A 94 -6.77 11.09 8.81
C ASN A 94 -6.89 10.18 10.04
N ASN A 95 -7.72 10.55 11.01
CA ASN A 95 -8.00 9.71 12.19
C ASN A 95 -8.67 8.40 11.75
N GLU A 96 -9.65 8.46 10.84
CA GLU A 96 -10.31 7.27 10.29
C GLU A 96 -9.31 6.36 9.56
N LEU A 97 -8.39 6.95 8.77
CA LEU A 97 -7.33 6.20 8.10
C LEU A 97 -6.43 5.48 9.11
N GLY A 98 -6.05 6.14 10.20
CA GLY A 98 -5.32 5.53 11.32
C GLY A 98 -6.08 4.39 11.99
N SER A 99 -7.37 4.58 12.24
CA SER A 99 -8.25 3.54 12.83
C SER A 99 -8.34 2.30 11.94
N ILE A 100 -8.52 2.48 10.62
CA ILE A 100 -8.56 1.36 9.67
C ILE A 100 -7.20 0.66 9.62
N ALA A 101 -6.09 1.40 9.68
CA ALA A 101 -4.76 0.83 9.72
C ALA A 101 -4.55 -0.03 10.98
N ALA A 102 -5.04 0.41 12.14
CA ALA A 102 -4.97 -0.36 13.38
C ALA A 102 -5.78 -1.67 13.33
N GLU A 103 -6.90 -1.68 12.60
CA GLU A 103 -7.68 -2.90 12.34
C GLU A 103 -7.00 -3.84 11.34
N MET A 104 -6.24 -3.29 10.38
CA MET A 104 -5.69 -4.03 9.24
C MET A 104 -4.32 -4.63 9.51
N PHE A 105 -3.47 -3.95 10.29
CA PHE A 105 -2.07 -4.27 10.47
C PHE A 105 -1.75 -4.71 11.89
N ASP A 106 -0.81 -5.63 12.03
CA ASP A 106 -0.24 -6.02 13.32
C ASP A 106 0.76 -4.97 13.80
N GLU A 107 1.59 -4.45 12.88
CA GLU A 107 2.56 -3.39 13.11
C GLU A 107 2.37 -2.26 12.10
N ILE A 108 2.56 -1.02 12.55
CA ILE A 108 2.36 0.16 11.71
C ILE A 108 3.62 1.03 11.72
N ILE A 109 4.12 1.36 10.54
CA ILE A 109 5.15 2.37 10.33
C ILE A 109 4.48 3.61 9.77
N ILE A 110 4.57 4.71 10.50
CA ILE A 110 4.07 6.02 10.06
C ILE A 110 5.23 6.76 9.40
N ARG A 111 5.10 7.05 8.12
CA ARG A 111 6.01 7.92 7.38
C ARG A 111 5.34 9.25 7.05
N GLN A 112 6.06 10.35 6.94
CA GLN A 112 5.47 11.66 6.63
C GLN A 112 6.52 12.66 6.11
N ASP A 113 7.22 12.32 5.05
CA ASP A 113 8.26 13.17 4.47
C ASP A 113 7.77 14.03 3.28
N LYS A 114 6.56 13.79 2.76
CA LYS A 114 6.07 14.44 1.53
C LYS A 114 4.60 14.84 1.64
N ARG A 115 4.19 15.74 0.75
CA ARG A 115 2.79 16.16 0.51
C ARG A 115 2.06 16.69 1.76
N LEU A 116 2.74 17.50 2.54
CA LEU A 116 2.21 18.10 3.78
C LEU A 116 1.02 19.05 3.52
N ARG A 117 0.98 19.70 2.35
CA ARG A 117 -0.16 20.51 1.86
C ARG A 117 -0.75 21.46 2.91
N GLY A 118 0.14 22.21 3.57
CA GLY A 118 -0.23 23.22 4.56
C GLY A 118 -0.32 22.75 6.00
N LYS A 119 -0.11 21.45 6.26
CA LYS A 119 0.08 20.90 7.62
C LYS A 119 1.57 20.61 7.86
N THR A 120 1.95 20.49 9.11
CA THR A 120 3.27 20.01 9.49
C THR A 120 3.33 18.49 9.50
N GLU A 121 4.53 17.94 9.42
CA GLU A 121 4.79 16.51 9.58
C GLU A 121 4.20 15.98 10.90
N GLN A 122 4.48 16.70 12.01
CA GLN A 122 4.04 16.33 13.34
C GLN A 122 2.50 16.30 13.48
N GLU A 123 1.81 17.26 12.86
CA GLU A 123 0.34 17.27 12.86
C GLU A 123 -0.24 16.06 12.16
N LEU A 124 0.32 15.67 11.00
CA LEU A 124 -0.16 14.51 10.24
C LEU A 124 0.14 13.20 10.95
N ILE A 125 1.34 13.04 11.49
CA ILE A 125 1.72 11.88 12.31
C ILE A 125 0.77 11.76 13.50
N LYS A 126 0.54 12.89 14.21
CA LYS A 126 -0.38 12.90 15.37
C LYS A 126 -1.79 12.47 14.99
N MET A 127 -2.36 12.98 13.90
CA MET A 127 -3.70 12.59 13.46
C MET A 127 -3.80 11.09 13.19
N LEU A 128 -2.82 10.51 12.52
CA LEU A 128 -2.79 9.07 12.29
C LEU A 128 -2.67 8.29 13.60
N ASP A 129 -1.75 8.68 14.46
CA ASP A 129 -1.53 7.99 15.76
C ASP A 129 -2.74 8.11 16.67
N ASP A 130 -3.40 9.29 16.73
CA ASP A 130 -4.65 9.47 17.46
C ASP A 130 -5.72 8.47 16.96
N GLY A 131 -5.90 8.33 15.64
CA GLY A 131 -6.83 7.36 15.05
C GLY A 131 -6.46 5.90 15.36
N ILE A 132 -5.17 5.56 15.29
CA ILE A 132 -4.67 4.24 15.66
C ILE A 132 -4.98 3.93 17.13
N LYS A 133 -4.64 4.85 18.03
CA LYS A 133 -4.83 4.69 19.48
C LYS A 133 -6.29 4.72 19.92
N MET A 134 -7.15 5.40 19.18
CA MET A 134 -8.62 5.33 19.42
C MET A 134 -9.16 3.93 19.14
N HIS A 135 -8.62 3.22 18.15
CA HIS A 135 -9.03 1.85 17.82
C HIS A 135 -8.36 0.82 18.72
N ASP A 136 -7.04 0.91 18.85
CA ASP A 136 -6.22 0.00 19.65
C ASP A 136 -5.09 0.76 20.35
N PRO A 137 -5.26 1.11 21.64
CA PRO A 137 -4.25 1.84 22.42
C PRO A 137 -2.91 1.08 22.55
N THR A 138 -2.91 -0.23 22.33
CA THR A 138 -1.72 -1.09 22.46
C THR A 138 -1.00 -1.34 21.15
N LYS A 139 -1.56 -0.84 20.02
CA LYS A 139 -1.02 -1.06 18.69
C LYS A 139 0.45 -0.61 18.60
N LYS A 140 1.30 -1.50 18.12
CA LYS A 140 2.72 -1.21 17.88
C LYS A 140 2.85 -0.25 16.69
N THR A 141 3.38 0.93 16.96
CA THR A 141 3.64 1.96 15.95
C THR A 141 5.11 2.37 15.99
N THR A 142 5.69 2.60 14.81
CA THR A 142 7.05 3.11 14.63
C THR A 142 6.97 4.34 13.74
N ILE A 143 7.62 5.44 14.11
CA ILE A 143 7.63 6.67 13.32
C ILE A 143 8.97 6.74 12.57
N ILE A 144 8.93 6.65 11.26
CA ILE A 144 10.09 6.81 10.37
C ILE A 144 9.65 7.76 9.24
N PRO A 145 9.90 9.07 9.37
CA PRO A 145 9.37 10.07 8.45
C PRO A 145 9.71 9.83 6.97
N SER A 146 10.94 9.44 6.68
CA SER A 146 11.40 9.15 5.32
C SER A 146 10.79 7.86 4.77
N GLU A 147 10.08 7.94 3.63
CA GLU A 147 9.52 6.76 2.96
C GLU A 147 10.59 5.73 2.62
N LYS A 148 11.74 6.19 2.11
CA LYS A 148 12.86 5.29 1.78
C LYS A 148 13.37 4.54 3.00
N GLU A 149 13.53 5.22 4.13
CA GLU A 149 13.99 4.61 5.38
C GLU A 149 12.92 3.66 5.96
N ALA A 150 11.64 4.05 5.90
CA ALA A 150 10.53 3.22 6.35
C ALA A 150 10.43 1.90 5.57
N ILE A 151 10.54 1.96 4.24
CA ILE A 151 10.57 0.76 3.38
C ILE A 151 11.81 -0.08 3.69
N THR A 152 12.98 0.55 3.82
CA THR A 152 14.24 -0.14 4.12
C THR A 152 14.15 -0.86 5.47
N PHE A 153 13.64 -0.18 6.49
CA PHE A 153 13.43 -0.74 7.82
C PHE A 153 12.48 -1.94 7.76
N ALA A 154 11.32 -1.81 7.11
CA ALA A 154 10.36 -2.90 7.02
C ALA A 154 10.93 -4.13 6.29
N VAL A 155 11.67 -3.92 5.19
CA VAL A 155 12.28 -5.01 4.42
C VAL A 155 13.37 -5.71 5.20
N LYS A 156 14.22 -4.98 5.91
CA LYS A 156 15.32 -5.55 6.71
C LYS A 156 14.86 -6.31 7.95
N ASN A 157 13.73 -5.90 8.53
CA ASN A 157 13.12 -6.51 9.71
C ASN A 157 12.02 -7.54 9.36
N ALA A 158 11.87 -7.88 8.08
CA ALA A 158 10.87 -8.84 7.65
C ALA A 158 11.19 -10.25 8.12
N ILE A 159 10.26 -10.87 8.84
CA ILE A 159 10.35 -12.27 9.25
C ILE A 159 9.69 -13.18 8.21
N GLU A 160 9.88 -14.49 8.33
CA GLU A 160 9.27 -15.46 7.43
C GLU A 160 7.73 -15.38 7.44
N GLY A 161 7.14 -15.31 6.27
CA GLY A 161 5.70 -15.17 6.06
C GLY A 161 5.17 -13.74 6.25
N SER A 162 6.02 -12.72 6.44
CA SER A 162 5.57 -11.33 6.54
C SER A 162 4.88 -10.83 5.27
N LEU A 163 3.83 -10.03 5.44
CA LEU A 163 3.22 -9.22 4.37
C LEU A 163 3.42 -7.73 4.70
N ILE A 164 4.30 -7.08 3.97
CA ILE A 164 4.54 -5.64 4.07
C ILE A 164 3.61 -4.94 3.09
N ILE A 165 2.73 -4.08 3.59
CA ILE A 165 1.80 -3.30 2.77
C ILE A 165 2.26 -1.85 2.76
N LEU A 166 2.71 -1.39 1.59
CA LEU A 166 3.17 -0.03 1.37
C LEU A 166 2.06 0.80 0.73
N CYS A 167 1.47 1.70 1.51
CA CYS A 167 0.53 2.71 1.03
C CYS A 167 1.31 3.96 0.64
N SER A 168 1.72 4.04 -0.64
CA SER A 168 2.54 5.15 -1.15
C SER A 168 1.77 6.02 -2.12
N ASP A 169 2.03 7.32 -2.06
CA ASP A 169 1.59 8.33 -3.02
C ASP A 169 2.73 8.82 -3.94
N VAL A 170 3.95 8.28 -3.76
CA VAL A 170 5.13 8.54 -4.60
C VAL A 170 5.57 7.23 -5.28
N ILE A 171 4.70 6.74 -6.14
CA ILE A 171 4.76 5.39 -6.72
C ILE A 171 6.10 5.06 -7.42
N PRO A 172 6.68 5.92 -8.31
CA PRO A 172 7.90 5.56 -9.01
C PRO A 172 9.07 5.26 -8.06
N GLU A 173 9.30 6.13 -7.07
CA GLU A 173 10.40 5.98 -6.11
C GLU A 173 10.24 4.72 -5.24
N ALA A 174 9.01 4.44 -4.82
CA ALA A 174 8.69 3.26 -4.04
C ALA A 174 8.88 1.96 -4.85
N LEU A 175 8.41 1.94 -6.11
CA LEU A 175 8.60 0.80 -7.02
C LEU A 175 10.09 0.54 -7.28
N ASP A 176 10.85 1.58 -7.61
CA ASP A 176 12.29 1.47 -7.88
C ASP A 176 13.04 0.91 -6.66
N LEU A 177 12.67 1.33 -5.46
CA LEU A 177 13.30 0.85 -4.24
C LEU A 177 12.98 -0.63 -3.96
N VAL A 178 11.72 -1.02 -4.09
CA VAL A 178 11.30 -2.43 -3.90
C VAL A 178 11.95 -3.32 -4.96
N GLN A 179 12.04 -2.85 -6.21
CA GLN A 179 12.72 -3.56 -7.30
C GLN A 179 14.20 -3.78 -6.99
N LYS A 180 14.90 -2.76 -6.47
CA LYS A 180 16.30 -2.88 -6.03
C LYS A 180 16.48 -3.94 -4.95
N PHE A 181 15.58 -4.01 -3.97
CA PHE A 181 15.62 -5.06 -2.96
C PHE A 181 15.43 -6.45 -3.58
N LYS A 182 14.54 -6.58 -4.59
CA LYS A 182 14.40 -7.85 -5.34
C LYS A 182 15.68 -8.24 -6.07
N GLU A 183 16.36 -7.28 -6.68
CA GLU A 183 17.65 -7.52 -7.34
C GLU A 183 18.75 -7.92 -6.34
N MET A 184 18.81 -7.24 -5.18
CA MET A 184 19.73 -7.59 -4.09
C MET A 184 19.46 -9.01 -3.57
N GLU A 185 18.19 -9.38 -3.37
CA GLU A 185 17.80 -10.73 -2.98
C GLU A 185 18.29 -11.77 -3.99
N SER A 186 18.07 -11.53 -5.28
CA SER A 186 18.49 -12.45 -6.36
C SER A 186 20.00 -12.66 -6.41
N LYS A 187 20.79 -11.67 -5.95
CA LYS A 187 22.25 -11.73 -5.86
C LYS A 187 22.75 -12.26 -4.51
N GLY A 188 21.86 -12.50 -3.55
CA GLY A 188 22.23 -12.89 -2.18
C GLY A 188 22.83 -11.73 -1.35
N GLU A 189 22.58 -10.49 -1.76
CA GLU A 189 23.10 -9.26 -1.13
C GLU A 189 22.12 -8.63 -0.14
N LEU A 190 20.87 -9.13 -0.08
CA LEU A 190 19.88 -8.64 0.87
C LEU A 190 20.18 -9.20 2.26
N ILE A 191 20.56 -8.31 3.18
CA ILE A 191 20.89 -8.63 4.56
C ILE A 191 19.71 -8.22 5.44
N PHE A 192 19.25 -9.14 6.28
CA PHE A 192 18.23 -8.91 7.30
C PHE A 192 18.89 -8.48 8.62
N GLU A 193 18.18 -7.72 9.42
CA GLU A 193 18.61 -7.38 10.80
C GLU A 193 18.17 -8.53 11.72
N ASP A 194 19.11 -9.04 12.56
CA ASP A 194 18.88 -10.12 13.53
C ASP A 194 18.08 -9.64 14.76
#